data_511b444e6690a982d9ed178d4ba96eda
#
_entry.id   511b444e6690a982d9ed178d4ba96eda
#
_cell.length_a   1.000
_cell.length_b   1.000
_cell.length_c   1.000
_cell.angle_alpha   90.00
_cell.angle_beta   90.00
_cell.angle_gamma   90.00
#
_symmetry.space_group_name_H-M   'P 1'
#
loop_
_entity.id
_entity.type
_entity.pdbx_description
1 polymer ?
#
loop_
_entity_poly.entity_id
_entity_poly.type
_entity_poly.pdbx_seq_one_letter_code
_entity_poly.pdbx_strand_id
1 'polypeptide(L)'
;MSEIQDIFKVPIYQTHLKDIDNKSLAKQCIDFSKKDKGRVVSNVGGYQSNNLQNVKFLSSLVSFIHTACTTFNKDFDLKGLPILNEMWMNISGYKDNNQVHNHGANSMSGVYYVQTPSKCGNIMFNHPAYDLVSLSFNNKMNNFNNYNSPRWFLPAEAGLLYLFPGYLNHSVEPNMNKTTKRISISFNVFFK
;
A
#
# COMPACT_ATOMS: atom_id res chain seq x y z
N MET A 1 37.49 -10.61 9.75
CA MET A 1 36.46 -10.50 8.69
C MET A 1 35.64 -9.27 8.99
N SER A 2 35.36 -8.41 8.01
CA SER A 2 34.48 -7.24 8.18
C SER A 2 33.05 -7.65 7.86
N GLU A 3 32.07 -7.20 8.68
CA GLU A 3 30.65 -7.53 8.53
C GLU A 3 29.83 -6.23 8.53
N ILE A 4 28.78 -6.16 7.71
CA ILE A 4 27.80 -5.08 7.72
C ILE A 4 26.60 -5.56 8.52
N GLN A 5 26.21 -4.80 9.55
CA GLN A 5 25.00 -5.06 10.33
C GLN A 5 23.91 -4.08 9.93
N ASP A 6 22.75 -4.59 9.52
CA ASP A 6 21.55 -3.79 9.25
C ASP A 6 20.81 -3.53 10.58
N ILE A 7 20.93 -2.31 11.13
CA ILE A 7 20.45 -2.01 12.49
C ILE A 7 18.96 -1.61 12.46
N PHE A 8 18.56 -0.69 11.60
CA PHE A 8 17.20 -0.16 11.53
C PHE A 8 16.55 -0.50 10.19
N LYS A 9 16.05 -1.73 10.09
CA LYS A 9 15.36 -2.18 8.87
C LYS A 9 13.96 -1.60 8.78
N VAL A 10 13.57 -1.21 7.58
CA VAL A 10 12.18 -0.87 7.24
C VAL A 10 11.67 -1.96 6.30
N PRO A 11 11.08 -3.05 6.83
CA PRO A 11 10.65 -4.14 6.00
C PRO A 11 9.33 -3.83 5.29
N ILE A 12 9.21 -4.31 4.05
CA ILE A 12 7.97 -4.34 3.30
C ILE A 12 7.71 -5.80 2.93
N TYR A 13 6.59 -6.32 3.42
CA TYR A 13 6.13 -7.66 3.04
C TYR A 13 5.35 -7.58 1.75
N GLN A 14 5.58 -8.55 0.85
CA GLN A 14 4.78 -8.69 -0.36
C GLN A 14 4.36 -10.14 -0.58
N THR A 15 3.15 -10.32 -1.08
CA THR A 15 2.64 -11.64 -1.46
C THR A 15 1.59 -11.52 -2.56
N HIS A 16 1.53 -12.52 -3.44
CA HIS A 16 0.47 -12.64 -4.44
C HIS A 16 -0.67 -13.51 -3.91
N LEU A 17 -1.89 -12.98 -3.98
CA LEU A 17 -3.12 -13.70 -3.66
C LEU A 17 -3.71 -14.28 -4.96
N LYS A 18 -3.49 -15.59 -5.17
CA LYS A 18 -3.88 -16.26 -6.42
C LYS A 18 -5.36 -16.66 -6.49
N ASP A 19 -6.01 -16.80 -5.32
CA ASP A 19 -7.37 -17.34 -5.22
C ASP A 19 -8.47 -16.26 -5.21
N ILE A 20 -8.14 -15.02 -5.56
CA ILE A 20 -9.10 -13.92 -5.68
C ILE A 20 -9.43 -13.69 -7.15
N ASP A 21 -10.72 -13.78 -7.51
CA ASP A 21 -11.21 -13.36 -8.82
C ASP A 21 -11.20 -11.82 -8.92
N ASN A 22 -10.06 -11.29 -9.32
CA ASN A 22 -9.84 -9.85 -9.47
C ASN A 22 -10.77 -9.20 -10.50
N LYS A 23 -11.20 -9.93 -11.52
CA LYS A 23 -12.12 -9.39 -12.54
C LYS A 23 -13.51 -9.15 -11.93
N SER A 24 -14.02 -10.12 -11.19
CA SER A 24 -15.27 -9.98 -10.45
C SER A 24 -15.16 -8.90 -9.38
N LEU A 25 -14.07 -8.89 -8.62
CA LEU A 25 -13.83 -7.91 -7.57
C LEU A 25 -13.76 -6.48 -8.11
N ALA A 26 -13.10 -6.25 -9.23
CA ALA A 26 -13.05 -4.93 -9.88
C ALA A 26 -14.44 -4.43 -10.28
N LYS A 27 -15.29 -5.31 -10.83
CA LYS A 27 -16.67 -4.97 -11.14
C LYS A 27 -17.45 -4.57 -9.89
N GLN A 28 -17.34 -5.33 -8.81
CA GLN A 28 -18.02 -5.06 -7.55
C GLN A 28 -17.56 -3.73 -6.93
N CYS A 29 -16.25 -3.42 -7.00
CA CYS A 29 -15.69 -2.13 -6.57
C CYS A 29 -16.30 -0.96 -7.37
N ILE A 30 -16.37 -1.08 -8.70
CA ILE A 30 -16.96 -0.05 -9.56
C ILE A 30 -18.46 0.12 -9.26
N ASP A 31 -19.20 -0.97 -9.08
CA ASP A 31 -20.66 -0.90 -8.80
C ASP A 31 -20.93 -0.32 -7.40
N PHE A 32 -20.07 -0.61 -6.41
CA PHE A 32 -20.15 0.01 -5.10
C PHE A 32 -19.90 1.52 -5.16
N SER A 33 -18.89 1.96 -5.90
CA SER A 33 -18.52 3.38 -6.01
C SER A 33 -19.62 4.26 -6.63
N LYS A 34 -20.56 3.69 -7.39
CA LYS A 34 -21.72 4.42 -7.93
C LYS A 34 -22.74 4.78 -6.86
N LYS A 35 -22.72 4.10 -5.71
CA LYS A 35 -23.70 4.24 -4.62
C LYS A 35 -23.13 4.90 -3.37
N ASP A 36 -21.79 4.99 -3.27
CA ASP A 36 -21.08 5.61 -2.15
C ASP A 36 -20.51 6.96 -2.58
N LYS A 37 -20.74 8.01 -1.78
CA LYS A 37 -20.23 9.37 -2.08
C LYS A 37 -18.71 9.46 -2.01
N GLY A 38 -18.08 8.51 -1.31
CA GLY A 38 -16.64 8.55 -1.05
C GLY A 38 -16.20 9.72 -0.16
N ARG A 39 -14.90 9.86 -0.05
CA ARG A 39 -14.24 10.92 0.73
C ARG A 39 -12.94 11.37 0.05
N VAL A 40 -12.42 12.52 0.48
CA VAL A 40 -11.12 13.04 0.07
C VAL A 40 -10.20 13.05 1.28
N VAL A 41 -9.07 12.34 1.20
CA VAL A 41 -8.06 12.24 2.27
C VAL A 41 -6.67 12.50 1.65
N SER A 42 -5.99 11.45 1.16
CA SER A 42 -4.72 11.58 0.44
C SER A 42 -4.88 11.58 -1.08
N ASN A 43 -6.06 11.21 -1.58
CA ASN A 43 -6.32 11.15 -3.01
C ASN A 43 -6.43 12.54 -3.66
N VAL A 44 -5.76 12.70 -4.79
CA VAL A 44 -5.89 13.83 -5.70
C VAL A 44 -6.60 13.32 -6.95
N GLY A 45 -7.84 13.77 -7.14
CA GLY A 45 -8.74 13.14 -8.10
C GLY A 45 -9.19 11.75 -7.68
N GLY A 46 -9.87 11.06 -8.57
CA GLY A 46 -10.35 9.70 -8.34
C GLY A 46 -11.39 9.58 -7.22
N TYR A 47 -11.64 8.35 -6.84
CA TYR A 47 -12.60 7.99 -5.79
C TYR A 47 -11.89 7.24 -4.66
N GLN A 48 -12.14 7.64 -3.41
CA GLN A 48 -11.81 6.88 -2.21
C GLN A 48 -13.09 6.61 -1.42
N SER A 49 -13.36 5.35 -1.10
CA SER A 49 -14.57 4.96 -0.37
C SER A 49 -14.52 5.37 1.11
N ASN A 50 -15.68 5.32 1.76
CA ASN A 50 -15.77 5.20 3.20
C ASN A 50 -15.27 3.82 3.68
N ASN A 51 -15.36 3.54 4.99
CA ASN A 51 -14.88 2.29 5.57
C ASN A 51 -15.67 1.08 5.06
N LEU A 52 -14.93 0.04 4.63
CA LEU A 52 -15.48 -1.16 3.98
C LEU A 52 -15.37 -2.44 4.82
N GLN A 53 -15.04 -2.36 6.11
CA GLN A 53 -14.77 -3.54 6.95
C GLN A 53 -15.87 -4.62 6.90
N ASN A 54 -17.15 -4.23 6.76
CA ASN A 54 -18.30 -5.14 6.80
C ASN A 54 -18.89 -5.43 5.40
N VAL A 55 -18.15 -5.12 4.34
CA VAL A 55 -18.64 -5.32 2.97
C VAL A 55 -18.42 -6.77 2.55
N LYS A 56 -19.51 -7.53 2.34
CA LYS A 56 -19.49 -8.97 2.11
C LYS A 56 -18.60 -9.43 0.97
N PHE A 57 -18.51 -8.70 -0.14
CA PHE A 57 -17.69 -9.11 -1.29
C PHE A 57 -16.18 -9.00 -1.02
N LEU A 58 -15.77 -8.44 0.13
CA LEU A 58 -14.37 -8.37 0.56
C LEU A 58 -13.99 -9.45 1.59
N SER A 59 -14.91 -10.30 2.01
CA SER A 59 -14.67 -11.27 3.09
C SER A 59 -13.47 -12.19 2.85
N SER A 60 -13.31 -12.71 1.63
CA SER A 60 -12.14 -13.54 1.27
C SER A 60 -10.84 -12.74 1.37
N LEU A 61 -10.82 -11.49 0.88
CA LEU A 61 -9.66 -10.61 1.00
C LEU A 61 -9.32 -10.31 2.46
N VAL A 62 -10.31 -10.08 3.33
CA VAL A 62 -10.11 -9.87 4.77
C VAL A 62 -9.41 -11.06 5.42
N SER A 63 -9.81 -12.29 5.10
CA SER A 63 -9.16 -13.50 5.60
C SER A 63 -7.69 -13.60 5.18
N PHE A 64 -7.38 -13.28 3.92
CA PHE A 64 -6.00 -13.24 3.44
C PHE A 64 -5.18 -12.13 4.11
N ILE A 65 -5.76 -10.96 4.34
CA ILE A 65 -5.10 -9.86 5.05
C ILE A 65 -4.70 -10.31 6.47
N HIS A 66 -5.60 -10.96 7.21
CA HIS A 66 -5.29 -11.47 8.55
C HIS A 66 -4.11 -12.46 8.53
N THR A 67 -4.11 -13.41 7.58
CA THR A 67 -3.00 -14.37 7.42
C THR A 67 -1.69 -13.65 7.07
N ALA A 68 -1.72 -12.70 6.16
CA ALA A 68 -0.54 -11.93 5.77
C ALA A 68 0.01 -11.09 6.95
N CYS A 69 -0.85 -10.43 7.71
CA CYS A 69 -0.46 -9.67 8.90
C CYS A 69 0.16 -10.57 9.98
N THR A 70 -0.41 -11.74 10.23
CA THR A 70 0.15 -12.73 11.16
C THR A 70 1.52 -13.22 10.69
N THR A 71 1.70 -13.45 9.39
CA THR A 71 2.99 -13.85 8.82
C THR A 71 4.02 -12.73 8.95
N PHE A 72 3.67 -11.51 8.59
CA PHE A 72 4.57 -10.35 8.68
C PHE A 72 4.94 -10.02 10.13
N ASN A 73 4.03 -10.27 11.08
CA ASN A 73 4.28 -10.03 12.50
C ASN A 73 5.37 -10.94 13.10
N LYS A 74 5.72 -12.05 12.48
CA LYS A 74 6.82 -12.91 12.96
C LYS A 74 8.15 -12.19 13.05
N ASP A 75 8.37 -11.16 12.20
CA ASP A 75 9.57 -10.35 12.19
C ASP A 75 9.51 -9.17 13.16
N PHE A 76 8.30 -8.72 13.56
CA PHE A 76 8.10 -7.60 14.48
C PHE A 76 7.87 -8.04 15.93
N ASP A 77 7.40 -9.27 16.14
CA ASP A 77 7.06 -9.83 17.44
C ASP A 77 6.11 -8.94 18.29
N LEU A 78 5.14 -8.33 17.61
CA LEU A 78 4.11 -7.52 18.28
C LEU A 78 3.16 -8.44 19.06
N LYS A 79 2.80 -8.06 20.27
CA LYS A 79 1.85 -8.80 21.11
C LYS A 79 0.44 -8.73 20.55
N GLY A 80 -0.34 -9.80 20.72
CA GLY A 80 -1.76 -9.87 20.37
C GLY A 80 -2.03 -10.34 18.95
N LEU A 81 -3.28 -10.15 18.51
CA LEU A 81 -3.75 -10.53 17.18
C LEU A 81 -3.94 -9.30 16.28
N PRO A 82 -3.76 -9.46 14.96
CA PRO A 82 -4.01 -8.38 14.03
C PRO A 82 -5.51 -8.03 13.99
N ILE A 83 -5.85 -6.79 14.24
CA ILE A 83 -7.20 -6.25 14.14
C ILE A 83 -7.25 -5.26 12.99
N LEU A 84 -8.07 -5.56 11.99
CA LEU A 84 -8.33 -4.66 10.88
C LEU A 84 -9.12 -3.45 11.40
N ASN A 85 -8.46 -2.29 11.46
CA ASN A 85 -9.03 -1.06 12.01
C ASN A 85 -9.87 -0.31 10.98
N GLU A 86 -9.38 -0.24 9.75
CA GLU A 86 -10.02 0.47 8.65
C GLU A 86 -9.65 -0.19 7.32
N MET A 87 -10.61 -0.17 6.39
CA MET A 87 -10.41 -0.63 5.01
C MET A 87 -11.13 0.31 4.06
N TRP A 88 -10.51 0.67 2.95
CA TRP A 88 -11.13 1.49 1.91
C TRP A 88 -10.61 1.12 0.53
N MET A 89 -11.38 1.44 -0.51
CA MET A 89 -10.91 1.30 -1.89
C MET A 89 -10.54 2.64 -2.50
N ASN A 90 -9.58 2.61 -3.42
CA ASN A 90 -9.23 3.72 -4.29
C ASN A 90 -9.50 3.30 -5.74
N ILE A 91 -10.17 4.16 -6.51
CA ILE A 91 -10.38 4.02 -7.95
C ILE A 91 -9.81 5.25 -8.62
N SER A 92 -8.66 5.09 -9.26
CA SER A 92 -7.87 6.17 -9.85
C SER A 92 -7.96 6.14 -11.37
N GLY A 93 -8.51 7.18 -11.97
CA GLY A 93 -8.52 7.41 -13.42
C GLY A 93 -7.23 8.07 -13.90
N TYR A 94 -7.28 8.68 -15.09
CA TYR A 94 -6.13 9.34 -15.68
C TYR A 94 -5.64 10.54 -14.86
N LYS A 95 -4.35 10.52 -14.47
CA LYS A 95 -3.65 11.48 -13.62
C LYS A 95 -4.03 11.46 -12.13
N ASP A 96 -4.99 10.66 -11.71
CA ASP A 96 -5.31 10.54 -10.29
C ASP A 96 -4.17 9.84 -9.54
N ASN A 97 -3.89 10.31 -8.32
CA ASN A 97 -2.78 9.85 -7.48
C ASN A 97 -3.13 9.93 -5.99
N ASN A 98 -2.20 9.51 -5.12
CA ASN A 98 -2.27 9.77 -3.69
C ASN A 98 -1.02 10.54 -3.25
N GLN A 99 -1.21 11.64 -2.53
CA GLN A 99 -0.13 12.45 -1.97
C GLN A 99 0.66 11.69 -0.91
N VAL A 100 1.83 12.21 -0.56
CA VAL A 100 2.64 11.66 0.53
C VAL A 100 1.89 11.76 1.84
N HIS A 101 1.74 10.62 2.53
CA HIS A 101 1.08 10.51 3.83
C HIS A 101 1.59 9.26 4.57
N ASN A 102 1.17 9.11 5.82
CA ASN A 102 1.34 7.89 6.62
C ASN A 102 0.05 7.61 7.40
N HIS A 103 0.06 6.53 8.15
CA HIS A 103 -1.11 6.09 8.92
C HIS A 103 -0.92 6.21 10.44
N GLY A 104 0.02 7.03 10.88
CA GLY A 104 0.21 7.41 12.28
C GLY A 104 0.45 6.23 13.20
N ALA A 105 -0.40 6.07 14.20
CA ALA A 105 -0.27 5.07 15.25
C ALA A 105 -0.71 3.64 14.87
N ASN A 106 -1.16 3.39 13.64
CA ASN A 106 -1.44 2.03 13.20
C ASN A 106 -0.13 1.23 13.13
N SER A 107 -0.17 -0.01 13.59
CA SER A 107 1.04 -0.87 13.63
C SER A 107 1.49 -1.21 12.21
N MET A 108 0.53 -1.57 11.36
CA MET A 108 0.75 -1.92 9.96
C MET A 108 -0.30 -1.26 9.08
N SER A 109 0.09 -1.01 7.86
CA SER A 109 -0.81 -0.60 6.77
C SER A 109 -0.54 -1.47 5.55
N GLY A 110 -1.49 -1.55 4.65
CA GLY A 110 -1.30 -2.32 3.45
C GLY A 110 -2.19 -1.90 2.30
N VAL A 111 -1.86 -2.44 1.14
CA VAL A 111 -2.61 -2.24 -0.10
C VAL A 111 -2.66 -3.54 -0.89
N TYR A 112 -3.84 -3.89 -1.36
CA TYR A 112 -4.08 -4.95 -2.33
C TYR A 112 -4.48 -4.35 -3.67
N TYR A 113 -3.81 -4.77 -4.74
CA TYR A 113 -4.12 -4.29 -6.08
C TYR A 113 -5.11 -5.21 -6.78
N VAL A 114 -6.29 -4.67 -7.08
CA VAL A 114 -7.38 -5.39 -7.77
C VAL A 114 -7.24 -5.27 -9.29
N GLN A 115 -6.96 -4.06 -9.79
CA GLN A 115 -6.82 -3.80 -11.22
C GLN A 115 -5.69 -2.79 -11.47
N THR A 116 -4.75 -3.17 -12.34
CA THR A 116 -3.56 -2.38 -12.63
C THR A 116 -3.31 -2.35 -14.14
N PRO A 117 -3.82 -1.35 -14.85
CA PRO A 117 -3.51 -1.19 -16.27
C PRO A 117 -2.05 -0.79 -16.48
N SER A 118 -1.55 -0.94 -17.69
CA SER A 118 -0.22 -0.44 -18.04
C SER A 118 -0.08 1.04 -17.70
N LYS A 119 1.09 1.47 -17.22
CA LYS A 119 1.39 2.86 -16.80
C LYS A 119 0.49 3.36 -15.66
N CYS A 120 0.01 2.49 -14.79
CA CYS A 120 -0.87 2.88 -13.68
C CYS A 120 -0.14 3.56 -12.51
N GLY A 121 1.18 3.69 -12.57
CA GLY A 121 2.02 4.24 -11.49
C GLY A 121 2.36 3.20 -10.41
N ASN A 122 3.40 3.47 -9.66
CA ASN A 122 3.93 2.66 -8.57
C ASN A 122 3.45 3.18 -7.20
N ILE A 123 3.59 2.37 -6.16
CA ILE A 123 3.65 2.88 -4.80
C ILE A 123 5.09 3.29 -4.50
N MET A 124 5.26 4.47 -3.91
CA MET A 124 6.55 5.04 -3.55
C MET A 124 6.64 5.20 -2.03
N PHE A 125 7.70 4.70 -1.44
CA PHE A 125 8.03 4.84 -0.03
C PHE A 125 9.15 5.84 0.16
N ASN A 126 9.02 6.74 1.12
CA ASN A 126 10.09 7.62 1.53
C ASN A 126 10.89 6.97 2.66
N HIS A 127 12.21 7.09 2.61
CA HIS A 127 13.06 6.72 3.74
C HIS A 127 12.61 7.48 5.01
N PRO A 128 12.56 6.86 6.22
CA PRO A 128 12.14 7.55 7.44
C PRO A 128 12.92 8.83 7.74
N ALA A 129 14.22 8.84 7.39
CA ALA A 129 15.09 10.02 7.48
C ALA A 129 15.32 10.63 6.07
N TYR A 130 14.26 10.83 5.30
CA TYR A 130 14.31 11.24 3.88
C TYR A 130 15.22 12.45 3.62
N ASP A 131 15.06 13.51 4.38
CA ASP A 131 15.82 14.75 4.17
C ASP A 131 17.32 14.55 4.46
N LEU A 132 17.65 13.81 5.52
CA LEU A 132 19.04 13.53 5.90
C LEU A 132 19.73 12.63 4.88
N VAL A 133 19.07 11.58 4.43
CA VAL A 133 19.60 10.66 3.41
C VAL A 133 19.78 11.41 2.08
N SER A 134 18.81 12.24 1.70
CA SER A 134 18.91 13.07 0.49
C SER A 134 20.09 14.04 0.54
N LEU A 135 20.26 14.76 1.66
CA LEU A 135 21.36 15.70 1.84
C LEU A 135 22.73 14.98 1.87
N SER A 136 22.80 13.82 2.53
CA SER A 136 24.07 13.09 2.69
C SER A 136 24.58 12.47 1.42
N PHE A 137 23.68 11.94 0.59
CA PHE A 137 24.04 11.10 -0.55
C PHE A 137 23.70 11.71 -1.92
N ASN A 138 22.92 12.79 -1.99
CA ASN A 138 22.53 13.39 -3.27
C ASN A 138 23.75 13.73 -4.13
N ASN A 139 23.72 13.35 -5.41
CA ASN A 139 24.81 13.52 -6.39
C ASN A 139 26.14 12.83 -6.03
N LYS A 140 26.15 11.94 -5.02
CA LYS A 140 27.36 11.20 -4.59
C LYS A 140 27.27 9.69 -4.83
N MET A 141 26.17 9.23 -5.41
CA MET A 141 25.88 7.82 -5.64
C MET A 141 26.08 7.44 -7.09
N ASN A 142 26.70 6.30 -7.33
CA ASN A 142 26.71 5.70 -8.66
C ASN A 142 25.37 5.04 -9.00
N ASN A 143 24.77 4.34 -8.02
CA ASN A 143 23.48 3.66 -8.16
C ASN A 143 22.71 3.72 -6.84
N PHE A 144 21.37 3.74 -6.93
CA PHE A 144 20.49 3.62 -5.77
C PHE A 144 20.47 2.17 -5.25
N ASN A 145 20.48 2.02 -3.92
CA ASN A 145 20.37 0.74 -3.22
C ASN A 145 19.72 0.91 -1.85
N ASN A 146 19.59 -0.18 -1.08
CA ASN A 146 18.92 -0.19 0.23
C ASN A 146 19.57 0.72 1.30
N TYR A 147 20.82 1.14 1.10
CA TYR A 147 21.57 1.94 2.09
C TYR A 147 21.55 3.44 1.79
N ASN A 148 21.29 3.83 0.55
CA ASN A 148 21.47 5.21 0.12
C ASN A 148 20.26 5.83 -0.55
N SER A 149 19.20 5.05 -0.79
CA SER A 149 18.01 5.56 -1.49
C SER A 149 17.09 6.35 -0.57
N PRO A 150 16.82 7.64 -0.86
CA PRO A 150 15.82 8.40 -0.11
C PRO A 150 14.40 7.96 -0.42
N ARG A 151 14.18 7.30 -1.57
CA ARG A 151 12.87 6.79 -2.03
C ARG A 151 12.99 5.40 -2.62
N TRP A 152 11.95 4.59 -2.42
CA TRP A 152 11.86 3.26 -3.01
C TRP A 152 10.52 3.07 -3.72
N PHE A 153 10.57 2.53 -4.94
CA PHE A 153 9.39 2.32 -5.77
C PHE A 153 9.11 0.84 -5.89
N LEU A 154 7.83 0.46 -5.68
CA LEU A 154 7.37 -0.90 -5.90
C LEU A 154 6.21 -0.90 -6.91
N PRO A 155 6.16 -1.89 -7.82
CA PRO A 155 5.17 -1.93 -8.88
C PRO A 155 3.76 -2.16 -8.32
N ALA A 156 2.76 -1.60 -8.99
CA ALA A 156 1.37 -1.97 -8.78
C ALA A 156 1.02 -3.12 -9.73
N GLU A 157 0.78 -4.31 -9.20
CA GLU A 157 0.43 -5.50 -9.97
C GLU A 157 -0.85 -6.12 -9.43
N ALA A 158 -1.80 -6.47 -10.31
CA ALA A 158 -3.05 -7.10 -9.90
C ALA A 158 -2.80 -8.44 -9.19
N GLY A 159 -3.43 -8.64 -8.04
CA GLY A 159 -3.20 -9.79 -7.17
C GLY A 159 -2.10 -9.60 -6.13
N LEU A 160 -1.33 -8.53 -6.19
CA LEU A 160 -0.24 -8.24 -5.26
C LEU A 160 -0.77 -7.50 -4.03
N LEU A 161 -0.33 -7.96 -2.86
CA LEU A 161 -0.57 -7.33 -1.57
C LEU A 161 0.77 -6.89 -0.98
N TYR A 162 0.85 -5.62 -0.56
CA TYR A 162 1.93 -5.09 0.25
C TYR A 162 1.47 -4.82 1.68
N LEU A 163 2.34 -5.14 2.65
CA LEU A 163 2.24 -4.68 4.03
C LEU A 163 3.49 -3.91 4.41
N PHE A 164 3.32 -2.86 5.20
CA PHE A 164 4.41 -1.99 5.65
C PHE A 164 4.05 -1.35 6.99
N PRO A 165 5.05 -0.85 7.76
CA PRO A 165 4.79 -0.14 9.01
C PRO A 165 3.91 1.08 8.80
N GLY A 166 2.91 1.30 9.67
CA GLY A 166 1.95 2.40 9.53
C GLY A 166 2.60 3.80 9.56
N TYR A 167 3.74 3.95 10.22
CA TYR A 167 4.50 5.21 10.27
C TYR A 167 5.20 5.57 8.95
N LEU A 168 5.33 4.62 8.00
CA LEU A 168 6.14 4.81 6.80
C LEU A 168 5.45 5.75 5.82
N ASN A 169 6.07 6.89 5.56
CA ASN A 169 5.59 7.85 4.56
C ASN A 169 5.60 7.23 3.16
N HIS A 170 4.47 7.29 2.50
CA HIS A 170 4.32 6.75 1.15
C HIS A 170 3.34 7.58 0.31
N SER A 171 3.41 7.39 -0.98
CA SER A 171 2.51 7.98 -1.97
C SER A 171 2.25 7.02 -3.11
N VAL A 172 1.32 7.33 -3.98
CA VAL A 172 1.07 6.53 -5.18
C VAL A 172 1.14 7.43 -6.40
N GLU A 173 1.97 7.04 -7.36
CA GLU A 173 2.17 7.80 -8.60
C GLU A 173 0.88 7.94 -9.41
N PRO A 174 0.77 8.97 -10.28
CA PRO A 174 -0.39 9.15 -11.13
C PRO A 174 -0.64 7.94 -12.05
N ASN A 175 -1.90 7.56 -12.19
CA ASN A 175 -2.30 6.63 -13.23
C ASN A 175 -2.25 7.32 -14.59
N MET A 176 -1.29 6.95 -15.42
CA MET A 176 -1.12 7.53 -16.77
C MET A 176 -1.85 6.74 -17.85
N ASN A 177 -2.65 5.75 -17.50
CA ASN A 177 -3.54 5.07 -18.44
C ASN A 177 -4.81 5.89 -18.67
N LYS A 178 -5.08 6.24 -19.94
CA LYS A 178 -6.20 7.13 -20.30
C LYS A 178 -7.56 6.44 -20.33
N THR A 179 -7.60 5.12 -20.41
CA THR A 179 -8.84 4.36 -20.67
C THR A 179 -9.26 3.49 -19.50
N THR A 180 -8.30 3.00 -18.71
CA THR A 180 -8.56 2.02 -17.66
C THR A 180 -8.12 2.55 -16.30
N LYS A 181 -8.96 2.36 -15.30
CA LYS A 181 -8.71 2.80 -13.92
C LYS A 181 -7.80 1.81 -13.20
N ARG A 182 -6.93 2.32 -12.32
CA ARG A 182 -6.30 1.51 -11.27
C ARG A 182 -7.30 1.36 -10.13
N ILE A 183 -7.43 0.15 -9.59
CA ILE A 183 -8.29 -0.16 -8.44
C ILE A 183 -7.43 -0.85 -7.39
N SER A 184 -7.43 -0.31 -6.17
CA SER A 184 -6.75 -0.90 -5.02
C SER A 184 -7.63 -0.84 -3.77
N ILE A 185 -7.37 -1.76 -2.84
CA ILE A 185 -7.99 -1.81 -1.52
C ILE A 185 -6.89 -1.62 -0.49
N SER A 186 -6.99 -0.54 0.27
CA SER A 186 -6.04 -0.18 1.32
C SER A 186 -6.65 -0.45 2.68
N PHE A 187 -5.81 -0.69 3.69
CA PHE A 187 -6.27 -1.01 5.03
C PHE A 187 -5.23 -0.67 6.09
N ASN A 188 -5.71 -0.51 7.32
CA ASN A 188 -4.91 -0.27 8.51
C ASN A 188 -5.16 -1.37 9.54
N VAL A 189 -4.09 -1.78 10.24
CA VAL A 189 -4.11 -2.84 11.24
C VAL A 189 -3.37 -2.38 12.49
N PHE A 190 -3.93 -2.69 13.65
CA PHE A 190 -3.20 -2.65 14.92
C PHE A 190 -3.23 -4.04 15.57
N PHE A 191 -2.36 -4.25 16.56
CA PHE A 191 -2.28 -5.51 17.32
C PHE A 191 -2.84 -5.28 18.73
N LYS A 192 -3.73 -6.18 19.16
CA LYS A 192 -4.37 -6.13 20.48
C LYS A 192 -4.56 -7.54 21.05
#